data_7c32655adf261094d8b89b763bdb3912
#
_entry.id   7c32655adf261094d8b89b763bdb3912
#
_cell.length_a   1.000
_cell.length_b   1.000
_cell.length_c   1.000
_cell.angle_alpha   90.00
_cell.angle_beta   90.00
_cell.angle_gamma   90.00
#
_symmetry.space_group_name_H-M   'P 1'
#
loop_
_entity.id
_entity.type
_entity.pdbx_description
1 polymer ?
#
loop_
_entity_poly.entity_id
_entity_poly.type
_entity_poly.pdbx_seq_one_letter_code
_entity_poly.pdbx_strand_id
1 'polypeptide(L)'
;MPTEVSPATASTASSKPVDDGHPRPPSSTARQSAPSDRRSSAGALVSTTALFLWSAYLVLLIALPEADLLRKESTTPVAVLAGAWLTALIAWTLTARVRPAASAARSLTHFLPWINAAGAWFIVWQLTTSKLGLLTPPYFAAPEVLIASFLGDWRLLLSCLGASALLFIIGYTAGSVLGFFTGLLMGWSRRADYWFHPLLQTIGPVPAASLLPLALLLLPTTYASAAFIVGFGAWFPMATMTR
;
A
#
# COMPACT_ATOMS: atom_id res chain seq x y z
N MET A 1 7.08 -56.71 55.29
CA MET A 1 7.53 -56.95 56.68
C MET A 1 8.79 -56.19 56.91
N PRO A 2 8.96 -55.74 58.14
CA PRO A 2 8.46 -54.52 58.76
C PRO A 2 9.67 -53.62 59.05
N THR A 3 9.56 -52.41 59.50
CA THR A 3 9.23 -51.80 60.78
C THR A 3 9.42 -50.31 60.64
N GLU A 4 8.48 -49.43 60.76
CA GLU A 4 8.06 -48.79 61.98
C GLU A 4 9.21 -48.32 62.90
N VAL A 5 9.35 -46.99 63.10
CA VAL A 5 9.44 -46.27 64.38
C VAL A 5 9.28 -44.77 64.20
N SER A 6 8.23 -44.23 64.74
CA SER A 6 8.07 -42.85 65.31
C SER A 6 8.35 -42.96 66.81
N PRO A 7 8.41 -41.95 67.66
CA PRO A 7 8.34 -40.48 67.55
C PRO A 7 9.38 -39.76 68.47
N ALA A 8 9.34 -38.42 68.55
CA ALA A 8 9.40 -37.59 69.78
C ALA A 8 9.70 -36.13 69.41
N THR A 9 8.75 -35.31 69.59
CA THR A 9 8.50 -34.28 70.63
C THR A 9 9.62 -33.28 70.92
N ALA A 10 9.20 -32.03 70.80
CA ALA A 10 9.46 -30.87 71.65
C ALA A 10 10.70 -30.00 71.32
N SER A 11 10.51 -28.77 70.98
CA SER A 11 10.73 -27.65 71.91
C SER A 11 10.56 -26.31 71.19
N THR A 12 9.64 -25.57 71.70
CA THR A 12 9.46 -24.11 71.51
C THR A 12 10.72 -23.35 71.87
N ALA A 13 11.27 -22.61 70.90
CA ALA A 13 12.14 -21.49 71.22
C ALA A 13 11.70 -20.29 70.37
N SER A 14 11.01 -19.38 71.03
CA SER A 14 10.74 -18.01 70.57
C SER A 14 12.05 -17.29 70.32
N SER A 15 12.38 -17.01 69.07
CA SER A 15 13.45 -16.10 68.73
C SER A 15 12.84 -14.83 68.14
N LYS A 16 13.05 -13.71 68.84
CA LYS A 16 12.80 -12.34 68.41
C LYS A 16 13.36 -12.10 67.04
N PRO A 17 12.65 -11.36 66.14
CA PRO A 17 13.22 -10.92 64.89
C PRO A 17 14.33 -9.92 65.14
N VAL A 18 15.53 -10.19 64.71
CA VAL A 18 16.64 -9.28 64.59
C VAL A 18 16.27 -8.27 63.50
N ASP A 19 16.23 -7.00 63.86
CA ASP A 19 16.05 -5.87 62.95
C ASP A 19 17.39 -5.62 62.23
N ASP A 20 17.58 -6.31 61.11
CA ASP A 20 18.71 -6.07 60.20
C ASP A 20 18.41 -4.80 59.42
N GLY A 21 19.03 -3.69 59.82
CA GLY A 21 18.90 -2.36 59.23
C GLY A 21 19.30 -2.21 57.78
N HIS A 22 18.74 -3.08 56.91
CA HIS A 22 18.84 -2.92 55.46
C HIS A 22 17.73 -1.97 54.98
N PRO A 23 18.10 -0.90 54.24
CA PRO A 23 17.11 -0.04 53.61
C PRO A 23 16.24 -0.85 52.65
N ARG A 24 14.93 -0.89 52.94
CA ARG A 24 13.94 -1.52 52.02
C ARG A 24 14.08 -0.91 50.66
N PRO A 25 14.17 -1.70 49.57
CA PRO A 25 14.13 -1.15 48.23
C PRO A 25 12.82 -0.39 48.05
N PRO A 26 12.84 0.75 47.36
CA PRO A 26 11.65 1.57 47.15
C PRO A 26 10.58 0.70 46.45
N SER A 27 9.39 0.73 47.04
CA SER A 27 8.21 -0.01 46.59
C SER A 27 8.01 0.16 45.09
N SER A 28 7.86 -0.94 44.38
CA SER A 28 7.71 -1.07 42.91
C SER A 28 6.45 -0.40 42.35
N THR A 29 5.66 0.27 43.17
CA THR A 29 4.42 0.97 42.81
C THR A 29 4.63 2.34 42.14
N ALA A 30 5.86 2.92 42.20
CA ALA A 30 6.12 4.24 41.62
C ALA A 30 6.58 4.20 40.12
N ARG A 31 6.72 3.03 39.49
CA ARG A 31 7.27 2.90 38.11
C ARG A 31 6.27 2.46 37.03
N GLN A 32 4.99 2.32 37.35
CA GLN A 32 4.02 1.78 36.36
C GLN A 32 3.00 2.76 35.76
N SER A 33 3.07 4.07 36.11
CA SER A 33 2.10 5.06 35.61
C SER A 33 2.54 5.88 34.39
N ALA A 34 3.67 5.56 33.70
CA ALA A 34 4.20 6.40 32.61
C ALA A 34 3.97 5.95 31.15
N PRO A 35 3.49 4.73 30.79
CA PRO A 35 3.35 4.36 29.36
C PRO A 35 1.98 4.64 28.75
N SER A 36 0.91 4.79 29.50
CA SER A 36 -0.44 4.97 28.94
C SER A 36 -0.71 6.39 28.43
N ASP A 37 -0.19 7.40 29.11
CA ASP A 37 -0.41 8.81 28.76
C ASP A 37 0.33 9.22 27.47
N ARG A 38 1.53 8.69 27.25
CA ARG A 38 2.31 8.99 26.02
C ARG A 38 1.70 8.40 24.77
N ARG A 39 1.05 7.25 24.86
CA ARG A 39 0.37 6.63 23.69
C ARG A 39 -0.94 7.35 23.36
N SER A 40 -1.64 7.84 24.36
CA SER A 40 -2.87 8.62 24.19
C SER A 40 -2.57 9.99 23.55
N SER A 41 -1.54 10.69 24.01
CA SER A 41 -1.13 11.99 23.46
C SER A 41 -0.58 11.88 22.02
N ALA A 42 0.20 10.85 21.72
CA ALA A 42 0.71 10.62 20.36
C ALA A 42 -0.43 10.34 19.37
N GLY A 43 -1.41 9.54 19.72
CA GLY A 43 -2.58 9.28 18.88
C GLY A 43 -3.42 10.54 18.65
N ALA A 44 -3.57 11.39 19.65
CA ALA A 44 -4.27 12.67 19.53
C ALA A 44 -3.54 13.64 18.60
N LEU A 45 -2.21 13.74 18.71
CA LEU A 45 -1.39 14.58 17.84
C LEU A 45 -1.48 14.14 16.37
N VAL A 46 -1.38 12.84 16.10
CA VAL A 46 -1.45 12.32 14.73
C VAL A 46 -2.84 12.52 14.11
N SER A 47 -3.92 12.45 14.89
CA SER A 47 -5.27 12.73 14.38
C SER A 47 -5.50 14.23 14.14
N THR A 48 -4.94 15.12 14.97
CA THR A 48 -5.04 16.57 14.71
C THR A 48 -4.22 17.00 13.49
N THR A 49 -3.06 16.39 13.25
CA THR A 49 -2.28 16.66 12.04
C THR A 49 -3.01 16.19 10.78
N ALA A 50 -3.74 15.08 10.82
CA ALA A 50 -4.57 14.63 9.71
C ALA A 50 -5.66 15.64 9.36
N LEU A 51 -6.39 16.12 10.36
CA LEU A 51 -7.42 17.14 10.17
C LEU A 51 -6.83 18.44 9.63
N PHE A 52 -5.68 18.86 10.13
CA PHE A 52 -4.99 20.06 9.64
C PHE A 52 -4.58 19.92 8.17
N LEU A 53 -3.92 18.83 7.77
CA LEU A 53 -3.48 18.61 6.40
C LEU A 53 -4.65 18.56 5.41
N TRP A 54 -5.71 17.84 5.73
CA TRP A 54 -6.88 17.73 4.84
C TRP A 54 -7.71 19.00 4.79
N SER A 55 -7.78 19.78 5.89
CA SER A 55 -8.41 21.11 5.85
C SER A 55 -7.55 22.10 5.06
N ALA A 56 -6.23 22.05 5.20
CA ALA A 56 -5.30 22.86 4.41
C ALA A 56 -5.42 22.52 2.91
N TYR A 57 -5.54 21.23 2.55
CA TYR A 57 -5.79 20.80 1.18
C TYR A 57 -7.10 21.39 0.62
N LEU A 58 -8.19 21.31 1.39
CA LEU A 58 -9.49 21.86 0.97
C LEU A 58 -9.44 23.39 0.80
N VAL A 59 -8.79 24.09 1.71
CA VAL A 59 -8.58 25.56 1.62
C VAL A 59 -7.73 25.88 0.39
N LEU A 60 -6.63 25.17 0.17
CA LEU A 60 -5.78 25.33 -1.00
C LEU A 60 -6.57 25.17 -2.31
N LEU A 61 -7.46 24.20 -2.35
CA LEU A 61 -8.27 23.86 -3.53
C LEU A 61 -9.25 24.99 -3.87
N ILE A 62 -9.86 25.60 -2.84
CA ILE A 62 -10.90 26.63 -2.99
C ILE A 62 -10.31 28.05 -3.07
N ALA A 63 -9.28 28.36 -2.26
CA ALA A 63 -8.81 29.75 -2.07
C ALA A 63 -7.75 30.18 -3.08
N LEU A 64 -6.93 29.26 -3.62
CA LEU A 64 -5.88 29.62 -4.56
C LEU A 64 -6.39 29.54 -6.01
N PRO A 65 -6.10 30.58 -6.84
CA PRO A 65 -6.40 30.54 -8.26
C PRO A 65 -5.56 29.48 -8.98
N GLU A 66 -6.07 29.00 -10.09
CA GLU A 66 -5.37 28.04 -10.96
C GLU A 66 -4.38 28.77 -11.86
N ALA A 67 -3.21 28.16 -12.09
CA ALA A 67 -2.18 28.75 -12.94
C ALA A 67 -2.52 28.62 -14.43
N ASP A 68 -3.29 27.59 -14.81
CA ASP A 68 -3.67 27.33 -16.20
C ASP A 68 -5.05 27.93 -16.50
N LEU A 69 -5.05 29.06 -17.25
CA LEU A 69 -6.25 29.76 -17.65
C LEU A 69 -6.95 29.11 -18.86
N LEU A 70 -6.32 28.17 -19.54
CA LEU A 70 -6.80 27.62 -20.81
C LEU A 70 -7.79 26.45 -20.65
N ARG A 71 -7.81 25.79 -19.50
CA ARG A 71 -8.72 24.68 -19.25
C ARG A 71 -9.30 24.76 -17.85
N LYS A 72 -10.42 25.44 -17.74
CA LYS A 72 -11.19 25.55 -16.51
C LYS A 72 -11.99 24.25 -16.26
N GLU A 73 -11.32 23.21 -15.86
CA GLU A 73 -12.00 22.04 -15.31
C GLU A 73 -12.61 22.45 -13.96
N SER A 74 -13.83 21.98 -13.71
CA SER A 74 -14.51 22.32 -12.47
C SER A 74 -13.81 21.64 -11.27
N THR A 75 -13.29 22.45 -10.35
CA THR A 75 -12.74 21.95 -9.06
C THR A 75 -13.81 21.42 -8.11
N THR A 76 -15.09 21.67 -8.42
CA THR A 76 -16.24 21.31 -7.59
C THR A 76 -16.26 19.83 -7.19
N PRO A 77 -16.13 18.84 -8.11
CA PRO A 77 -16.20 17.43 -7.71
C PRO A 77 -15.06 17.03 -6.77
N VAL A 78 -13.85 17.56 -6.98
CA VAL A 78 -12.72 17.29 -6.07
C VAL A 78 -12.95 17.92 -4.71
N ALA A 79 -13.45 19.16 -4.67
CA ALA A 79 -13.77 19.85 -3.43
C ALA A 79 -14.87 19.12 -2.63
N VAL A 80 -15.90 18.60 -3.32
CA VAL A 80 -16.95 17.78 -2.68
C VAL A 80 -16.36 16.49 -2.09
N LEU A 81 -15.52 15.78 -2.84
CA LEU A 81 -14.89 14.56 -2.34
C LEU A 81 -13.93 14.82 -1.17
N ALA A 82 -13.11 15.88 -1.27
CA ALA A 82 -12.22 16.29 -0.19
C ALA A 82 -13.00 16.74 1.05
N GLY A 83 -14.10 17.47 0.87
CA GLY A 83 -15.00 17.87 1.94
C GLY A 83 -15.70 16.66 2.61
N ALA A 84 -16.22 15.74 1.81
CA ALA A 84 -16.80 14.49 2.31
C ALA A 84 -15.78 13.65 3.10
N TRP A 85 -14.57 13.56 2.59
CA TRP A 85 -13.46 12.88 3.30
C TRP A 85 -13.12 13.57 4.63
N LEU A 86 -13.00 14.89 4.62
CA LEU A 86 -12.74 15.67 5.83
C LEU A 86 -13.85 15.51 6.87
N THR A 87 -15.13 15.55 6.46
CA THR A 87 -16.26 15.31 7.36
C THR A 87 -16.25 13.89 7.94
N ALA A 88 -15.89 12.89 7.15
CA ALA A 88 -15.73 11.52 7.62
C ALA A 88 -14.58 11.41 8.66
N LEU A 89 -13.45 12.08 8.43
CA LEU A 89 -12.35 12.14 9.39
C LEU A 89 -12.75 12.83 10.69
N ILE A 90 -13.49 13.94 10.62
CA ILE A 90 -14.00 14.64 11.79
C ILE A 90 -14.95 13.73 12.59
N ALA A 91 -15.93 13.13 11.92
CA ALA A 91 -16.88 12.22 12.55
C ALA A 91 -16.16 11.04 13.22
N TRP A 92 -15.17 10.47 12.55
CA TRP A 92 -14.36 9.40 13.13
C TRP A 92 -13.55 9.86 14.36
N THR A 93 -12.88 11.01 14.29
CA THR A 93 -12.10 11.52 15.44
C THR A 93 -12.98 11.84 16.64
N LEU A 94 -14.20 12.35 16.42
CA LEU A 94 -15.18 12.60 17.47
C LEU A 94 -15.68 11.28 18.09
N THR A 95 -16.04 10.29 17.27
CA THR A 95 -16.49 8.98 17.75
C THR A 95 -15.40 8.23 18.51
N ALA A 96 -14.16 8.34 18.06
CA ALA A 96 -13.01 7.74 18.74
C ALA A 96 -12.74 8.37 20.11
N ARG A 97 -13.03 9.66 20.27
CA ARG A 97 -12.95 10.35 21.58
C ARG A 97 -14.07 9.93 22.53
N VAL A 98 -15.29 9.75 22.03
CA VAL A 98 -16.46 9.39 22.84
C VAL A 98 -16.48 7.90 23.20
N ARG A 99 -15.98 7.02 22.30
CA ARG A 99 -15.99 5.56 22.46
C ARG A 99 -14.59 4.97 22.19
N PRO A 100 -13.60 5.17 23.05
CA PRO A 100 -12.22 4.74 22.81
C PRO A 100 -12.06 3.21 22.78
N ALA A 101 -13.01 2.46 23.31
CA ALA A 101 -12.99 1.00 23.35
C ALA A 101 -13.49 0.33 22.04
N ALA A 102 -14.03 1.09 21.09
CA ALA A 102 -14.52 0.52 19.83
C ALA A 102 -13.37 -0.05 19.00
N SER A 103 -13.53 -1.28 18.51
CA SER A 103 -12.51 -1.97 17.69
C SER A 103 -12.15 -1.18 16.42
N ALA A 104 -13.13 -0.50 15.81
CA ALA A 104 -12.95 0.36 14.65
C ALA A 104 -12.03 1.56 14.94
N ALA A 105 -12.10 2.15 16.13
CA ALA A 105 -11.24 3.27 16.51
C ALA A 105 -9.76 2.82 16.57
N ARG A 106 -9.49 1.64 17.08
CA ARG A 106 -8.12 1.08 17.19
C ARG A 106 -7.55 0.67 15.82
N SER A 107 -8.37 0.16 14.92
CA SER A 107 -7.93 -0.24 13.58
C SER A 107 -7.47 0.96 12.77
N LEU A 108 -8.24 2.06 12.78
CA LEU A 108 -7.92 3.25 12.00
C LEU A 108 -6.73 4.06 12.56
N THR A 109 -6.44 4.00 13.87
CA THR A 109 -5.25 4.66 14.42
C THR A 109 -3.95 4.15 13.82
N HIS A 110 -3.92 2.89 13.37
CA HIS A 110 -2.77 2.32 12.68
C HIS A 110 -2.55 2.95 11.28
N PHE A 111 -3.61 3.39 10.62
CA PHE A 111 -3.54 4.00 9.29
C PHE A 111 -3.36 5.52 9.30
N LEU A 112 -3.47 6.18 10.45
CA LEU A 112 -3.32 7.64 10.57
C LEU A 112 -2.01 8.19 9.97
N PRO A 113 -0.83 7.59 10.15
CA PRO A 113 0.39 8.07 9.50
C PRO A 113 0.29 8.05 7.97
N TRP A 114 -0.36 7.04 7.40
CA TRP A 114 -0.61 6.94 5.96
C TRP A 114 -1.61 7.97 5.47
N ILE A 115 -2.65 8.28 6.26
CA ILE A 115 -3.62 9.34 5.97
C ILE A 115 -2.92 10.71 5.96
N ASN A 116 -1.99 10.94 6.89
CA ASN A 116 -1.19 12.16 6.90
C ASN A 116 -0.24 12.25 5.70
N ALA A 117 0.44 11.17 5.38
CA ALA A 117 1.30 11.09 4.19
C ALA A 117 0.50 11.33 2.90
N ALA A 118 -0.69 10.75 2.78
CA ALA A 118 -1.58 10.98 1.65
C ALA A 118 -2.02 12.47 1.58
N GLY A 119 -2.43 13.07 2.70
CA GLY A 119 -2.79 14.50 2.75
C GLY A 119 -1.65 15.40 2.31
N ALA A 120 -0.43 15.17 2.81
CA ALA A 120 0.75 15.91 2.38
C ALA A 120 1.04 15.70 0.88
N TRP A 121 0.92 14.47 0.38
CA TRP A 121 1.09 14.15 -1.04
C TRP A 121 0.07 14.89 -1.91
N PHE A 122 -1.22 14.90 -1.56
CA PHE A 122 -2.24 15.61 -2.32
C PHE A 122 -2.00 17.12 -2.33
N ILE A 123 -1.52 17.72 -1.23
CA ILE A 123 -1.13 19.12 -1.18
C ILE A 123 0.01 19.41 -2.18
N VAL A 124 1.07 18.62 -2.13
CA VAL A 124 2.23 18.78 -3.04
C VAL A 124 1.79 18.61 -4.49
N TRP A 125 1.02 17.56 -4.78
CA TRP A 125 0.53 17.30 -6.14
C TRP A 125 -0.33 18.45 -6.66
N GLN A 126 -1.30 18.92 -5.90
CA GLN A 126 -2.16 20.05 -6.27
C GLN A 126 -1.37 21.34 -6.48
N LEU A 127 -0.41 21.61 -5.58
CA LEU A 127 0.45 22.80 -5.70
C LEU A 127 1.28 22.75 -6.98
N THR A 128 1.94 21.65 -7.26
CA THR A 128 2.89 21.55 -8.37
C THR A 128 2.21 21.48 -9.73
N THR A 129 1.01 20.89 -9.81
CA THR A 129 0.29 20.73 -11.09
C THR A 129 -0.66 21.89 -11.37
N SER A 130 -1.62 22.15 -10.47
CA SER A 130 -2.73 23.09 -10.74
C SER A 130 -2.43 24.52 -10.33
N LYS A 131 -1.74 24.72 -9.19
CA LYS A 131 -1.59 26.07 -8.60
C LYS A 131 -0.31 26.78 -9.06
N LEU A 132 0.82 26.09 -9.14
CA LEU A 132 2.10 26.64 -9.56
C LEU A 132 2.39 26.38 -11.05
N GLY A 133 1.69 25.44 -11.69
CA GLY A 133 1.92 25.09 -13.09
C GLY A 133 3.34 24.58 -13.39
N LEU A 134 4.05 24.06 -12.37
CA LEU A 134 5.41 23.52 -12.54
C LEU A 134 5.41 22.22 -13.33
N LEU A 135 4.37 21.41 -13.14
CA LEU A 135 4.18 20.14 -13.82
C LEU A 135 2.97 20.26 -14.74
N THR A 136 3.23 20.41 -16.04
CA THR A 136 2.20 20.74 -17.04
C THR A 136 1.66 19.49 -17.74
N PRO A 137 0.36 19.53 -18.20
CA PRO A 137 -0.14 18.52 -19.13
C PRO A 137 0.71 18.46 -20.42
N PRO A 138 0.77 17.32 -21.11
CA PRO A 138 0.00 16.10 -20.86
C PRO A 138 0.65 15.12 -19.89
N TYR A 139 1.86 15.40 -19.39
CA TYR A 139 2.65 14.43 -18.59
C TYR A 139 2.15 14.30 -17.16
N PHE A 140 1.68 15.41 -16.58
CA PHE A 140 1.21 15.45 -15.20
C PHE A 140 -0.18 16.08 -15.14
N ALA A 141 -1.20 15.25 -15.00
CA ALA A 141 -2.57 15.70 -14.82
C ALA A 141 -2.82 16.14 -13.38
N ALA A 142 -3.55 17.24 -13.20
CA ALA A 142 -4.01 17.66 -11.89
C ALA A 142 -5.14 16.74 -11.38
N PRO A 143 -5.35 16.61 -10.05
CA PRO A 143 -6.39 15.76 -9.48
C PRO A 143 -7.80 16.05 -10.02
N GLU A 144 -8.14 17.33 -10.25
CA GLU A 144 -9.43 17.74 -10.81
C GLU A 144 -9.65 17.24 -12.23
N VAL A 145 -8.59 17.22 -13.06
CA VAL A 145 -8.66 16.71 -14.44
C VAL A 145 -8.93 15.22 -14.44
N LEU A 146 -8.25 14.47 -13.55
CA LEU A 146 -8.46 13.03 -13.43
C LEU A 146 -9.89 12.69 -13.00
N ILE A 147 -10.42 13.40 -12.01
CA ILE A 147 -11.79 13.15 -11.53
C ILE A 147 -12.81 13.57 -12.57
N ALA A 148 -12.61 14.72 -13.23
CA ALA A 148 -13.50 15.16 -14.31
C ALA A 148 -13.54 14.16 -15.46
N SER A 149 -12.38 13.67 -15.91
CA SER A 149 -12.30 12.64 -16.95
C SER A 149 -12.94 11.32 -16.50
N PHE A 150 -12.74 10.91 -15.25
CA PHE A 150 -13.37 9.71 -14.73
C PHE A 150 -14.90 9.80 -14.69
N LEU A 151 -15.44 10.94 -14.28
CA LEU A 151 -16.89 11.17 -14.22
C LEU A 151 -17.52 11.43 -15.60
N GLY A 152 -16.79 12.13 -16.50
CA GLY A 152 -17.28 12.45 -17.84
C GLY A 152 -17.19 11.27 -18.81
N ASP A 153 -16.05 10.59 -18.81
CA ASP A 153 -15.67 9.61 -19.82
C ASP A 153 -15.71 8.16 -19.31
N TRP A 154 -16.42 7.87 -18.21
CA TRP A 154 -16.41 6.55 -17.57
C TRP A 154 -16.75 5.38 -18.51
N ARG A 155 -17.66 5.62 -19.50
CA ARG A 155 -18.02 4.61 -20.50
C ARG A 155 -16.84 4.31 -21.44
N LEU A 156 -16.14 5.36 -21.89
CA LEU A 156 -14.95 5.23 -22.70
C LEU A 156 -13.83 4.52 -21.93
N LEU A 157 -13.62 4.91 -20.66
CA LEU A 157 -12.65 4.27 -19.78
C LEU A 157 -12.93 2.78 -19.60
N LEU A 158 -14.21 2.40 -19.39
CA LEU A 158 -14.59 0.99 -19.28
C LEU A 158 -14.38 0.23 -20.58
N SER A 159 -14.67 0.82 -21.74
CA SER A 159 -14.43 0.18 -23.03
C SER A 159 -12.93 -0.02 -23.30
N CYS A 160 -12.11 0.98 -22.97
CA CYS A 160 -10.65 0.88 -23.06
C CYS A 160 -10.10 -0.17 -22.07
N LEU A 161 -10.63 -0.21 -20.86
CA LEU A 161 -10.24 -1.22 -19.86
C LEU A 161 -10.59 -2.62 -20.34
N GLY A 162 -11.80 -2.82 -20.90
CA GLY A 162 -12.24 -4.09 -21.44
C GLY A 162 -11.37 -4.56 -22.59
N ALA A 163 -11.07 -3.66 -23.54
CA ALA A 163 -10.18 -3.96 -24.67
C ALA A 163 -8.76 -4.33 -24.20
N SER A 164 -8.22 -3.57 -23.25
CA SER A 164 -6.90 -3.83 -22.70
C SER A 164 -6.86 -5.14 -21.88
N ALA A 165 -7.91 -5.43 -21.11
CA ALA A 165 -8.01 -6.68 -20.35
C ALA A 165 -8.10 -7.89 -21.29
N LEU A 166 -8.89 -7.82 -22.35
CA LEU A 166 -9.01 -8.88 -23.34
C LEU A 166 -7.66 -9.16 -24.01
N LEU A 167 -6.98 -8.10 -24.45
CA LEU A 167 -5.65 -8.19 -25.06
C LEU A 167 -4.64 -8.81 -24.09
N PHE A 168 -4.65 -8.38 -22.84
CA PHE A 168 -3.79 -8.93 -21.79
C PHE A 168 -4.07 -10.41 -21.57
N ILE A 169 -5.33 -10.81 -21.42
CA ILE A 169 -5.73 -12.20 -21.18
C ILE A 169 -5.27 -13.09 -22.35
N ILE A 170 -5.50 -12.66 -23.59
CA ILE A 170 -5.09 -13.43 -24.78
C ILE A 170 -3.57 -13.57 -24.81
N GLY A 171 -2.84 -12.47 -24.73
CA GLY A 171 -1.37 -12.47 -24.79
C GLY A 171 -0.76 -13.25 -23.64
N TYR A 172 -1.19 -12.98 -22.40
CA TYR A 172 -0.67 -13.63 -21.20
C TYR A 172 -0.95 -15.14 -21.21
N THR A 173 -2.16 -15.57 -21.56
CA THR A 173 -2.52 -16.99 -21.59
C THR A 173 -1.71 -17.73 -22.67
N ALA A 174 -1.63 -17.16 -23.87
CA ALA A 174 -0.85 -17.74 -24.96
C ALA A 174 0.64 -17.84 -24.59
N GLY A 175 1.22 -16.77 -24.06
CA GLY A 175 2.61 -16.75 -23.61
C GLY A 175 2.88 -17.74 -22.48
N SER A 176 2.00 -17.80 -21.49
CA SER A 176 2.13 -18.72 -20.34
C SER A 176 2.02 -20.17 -20.76
N VAL A 177 1.08 -20.51 -21.63
CA VAL A 177 0.91 -21.88 -22.16
C VAL A 177 2.15 -22.29 -22.97
N LEU A 178 2.60 -21.43 -23.89
CA LEU A 178 3.82 -21.71 -24.66
C LEU A 178 5.06 -21.81 -23.75
N GLY A 179 5.17 -20.95 -22.75
CA GLY A 179 6.25 -20.98 -21.77
C GLY A 179 6.24 -22.24 -20.94
N PHE A 180 5.06 -22.66 -20.47
CA PHE A 180 4.89 -23.90 -19.72
C PHE A 180 5.37 -25.12 -20.55
N PHE A 181 4.89 -25.26 -21.77
CA PHE A 181 5.32 -26.37 -22.63
C PHE A 181 6.80 -26.30 -23.00
N THR A 182 7.34 -25.11 -23.22
CA THR A 182 8.78 -24.93 -23.47
C THR A 182 9.59 -25.37 -22.25
N GLY A 183 9.24 -24.92 -21.06
CA GLY A 183 9.91 -25.30 -19.83
C GLY A 183 9.80 -26.79 -19.53
N LEU A 184 8.60 -27.37 -19.69
CA LEU A 184 8.37 -28.80 -19.53
C LEU A 184 9.22 -29.63 -20.51
N LEU A 185 9.31 -29.22 -21.78
CA LEU A 185 10.11 -29.88 -22.79
C LEU A 185 11.62 -29.84 -22.44
N MET A 186 12.09 -28.70 -21.93
CA MET A 186 13.47 -28.54 -21.45
C MET A 186 13.76 -29.42 -20.24
N GLY A 187 12.84 -29.48 -19.28
CA GLY A 187 12.98 -30.36 -18.10
C GLY A 187 12.97 -31.84 -18.45
N TRP A 188 12.22 -32.24 -19.47
CA TRP A 188 12.12 -33.64 -19.91
C TRP A 188 13.27 -34.08 -20.80
N SER A 189 13.76 -33.22 -21.70
CA SER A 189 14.71 -33.60 -22.76
C SER A 189 16.00 -32.79 -22.72
N ARG A 190 17.14 -33.46 -22.48
CA ARG A 190 18.47 -32.83 -22.56
C ARG A 190 18.77 -32.17 -23.91
N ARG A 191 18.19 -32.69 -25.01
CA ARG A 191 18.37 -32.09 -26.33
C ARG A 191 17.60 -30.79 -26.46
N ALA A 192 16.37 -30.72 -25.95
CA ALA A 192 15.59 -29.51 -25.91
C ALA A 192 16.27 -28.45 -25.02
N ASP A 193 16.73 -28.84 -23.86
CA ASP A 193 17.46 -27.95 -22.96
C ASP A 193 18.72 -27.37 -23.61
N TYR A 194 19.48 -28.18 -24.33
CA TYR A 194 20.68 -27.72 -25.04
C TYR A 194 20.41 -26.61 -26.05
N TRP A 195 19.26 -26.64 -26.77
CA TRP A 195 18.90 -25.62 -27.73
C TRP A 195 18.17 -24.43 -27.15
N PHE A 196 17.25 -24.63 -26.25
CA PHE A 196 16.43 -23.54 -25.67
C PHE A 196 17.14 -22.77 -24.57
N HIS A 197 18.04 -23.40 -23.83
CA HIS A 197 18.73 -22.75 -22.72
C HIS A 197 19.55 -21.52 -23.13
N PRO A 198 20.44 -21.57 -24.13
CA PRO A 198 21.17 -20.38 -24.56
C PRO A 198 20.24 -19.32 -25.17
N LEU A 199 19.16 -19.76 -25.83
CA LEU A 199 18.15 -18.84 -26.35
C LEU A 199 17.48 -18.05 -25.22
N LEU A 200 17.03 -18.73 -24.17
CA LEU A 200 16.43 -18.08 -22.98
C LEU A 200 17.42 -17.17 -22.26
N GLN A 201 18.67 -17.57 -22.13
CA GLN A 201 19.70 -16.73 -21.51
C GLN A 201 20.00 -15.45 -22.30
N THR A 202 19.95 -15.51 -23.63
CA THR A 202 20.22 -14.35 -24.50
C THR A 202 19.00 -13.40 -24.55
N ILE A 203 17.80 -13.96 -24.65
CA ILE A 203 16.56 -13.19 -24.82
C ILE A 203 16.01 -12.70 -23.49
N GLY A 204 16.21 -13.44 -22.41
CA GLY A 204 15.63 -13.14 -21.10
C GLY A 204 15.95 -11.74 -20.54
N PRO A 205 17.20 -11.25 -20.66
CA PRO A 205 17.54 -9.89 -20.22
C PRO A 205 16.91 -8.78 -21.07
N VAL A 206 16.39 -9.10 -22.27
CA VAL A 206 15.80 -8.10 -23.18
C VAL A 206 14.41 -7.72 -22.69
N PRO A 207 14.16 -6.44 -22.34
CA PRO A 207 12.81 -5.99 -21.98
C PRO A 207 11.84 -6.24 -23.15
N ALA A 208 10.73 -6.96 -22.89
CA ALA A 208 9.75 -7.28 -23.94
C ALA A 208 9.27 -6.02 -24.67
N ALA A 209 9.12 -4.90 -23.97
CA ALA A 209 8.71 -3.63 -24.55
C ALA A 209 9.66 -3.09 -25.62
N SER A 210 10.97 -3.41 -25.57
CA SER A 210 11.94 -2.98 -26.59
C SER A 210 11.73 -3.66 -27.95
N LEU A 211 10.99 -4.77 -27.99
CA LEU A 211 10.61 -5.46 -29.21
C LEU A 211 9.37 -4.86 -29.88
N LEU A 212 8.73 -3.83 -29.27
CA LEU A 212 7.51 -3.23 -29.82
C LEU A 212 7.67 -2.68 -31.24
N PRO A 213 8.73 -1.94 -31.61
CA PRO A 213 8.88 -1.47 -32.98
C PRO A 213 8.99 -2.62 -34.00
N LEU A 214 9.69 -3.69 -33.63
CA LEU A 214 9.83 -4.87 -34.46
C LEU A 214 8.50 -5.61 -34.59
N ALA A 215 7.74 -5.76 -33.53
CA ALA A 215 6.43 -6.39 -33.54
C ALA A 215 5.43 -5.61 -34.41
N LEU A 216 5.47 -4.26 -34.34
CA LEU A 216 4.62 -3.40 -35.20
C LEU A 216 4.97 -3.50 -36.69
N LEU A 217 6.23 -3.79 -36.99
CA LEU A 217 6.67 -3.97 -38.40
C LEU A 217 6.28 -5.34 -38.98
N LEU A 218 6.37 -6.39 -38.13
CA LEU A 218 6.20 -7.78 -38.57
C LEU A 218 4.75 -8.28 -38.50
N LEU A 219 3.95 -7.73 -37.57
CA LEU A 219 2.60 -8.22 -37.33
C LEU A 219 1.56 -7.31 -38.03
N PRO A 220 0.46 -7.91 -38.53
CA PRO A 220 -0.48 -7.20 -39.39
C PRO A 220 -1.34 -6.16 -38.67
N THR A 221 -1.45 -6.23 -37.36
CA THR A 221 -2.27 -5.30 -36.56
C THR A 221 -1.58 -4.90 -35.27
N THR A 222 -1.88 -3.68 -34.81
CA THR A 222 -1.41 -3.18 -33.50
C THR A 222 -1.85 -4.07 -32.35
N TYR A 223 -3.04 -4.66 -32.43
CA TYR A 223 -3.54 -5.59 -31.40
C TYR A 223 -2.69 -6.87 -31.34
N ALA A 224 -2.34 -7.43 -32.50
CA ALA A 224 -1.46 -8.60 -32.55
C ALA A 224 -0.08 -8.30 -31.99
N SER A 225 0.47 -7.13 -32.31
CA SER A 225 1.76 -6.67 -31.79
C SER A 225 1.74 -6.51 -30.27
N ALA A 226 0.69 -5.90 -29.74
CA ALA A 226 0.54 -5.72 -28.30
C ALA A 226 0.34 -7.07 -27.59
N ALA A 227 -0.51 -7.96 -28.11
CA ALA A 227 -0.71 -9.31 -27.57
C ALA A 227 0.58 -10.13 -27.61
N PHE A 228 1.36 -10.01 -28.69
CA PHE A 228 2.68 -10.65 -28.80
C PHE A 228 3.65 -10.19 -27.72
N ILE A 229 3.75 -8.88 -27.48
CA ILE A 229 4.64 -8.32 -26.44
C ILE A 229 4.25 -8.84 -25.05
N VAL A 230 2.95 -8.85 -24.72
CA VAL A 230 2.46 -9.40 -23.45
C VAL A 230 2.77 -10.89 -23.35
N GLY A 231 2.50 -11.64 -24.40
CA GLY A 231 2.77 -13.08 -24.47
C GLY A 231 4.26 -13.41 -24.37
N PHE A 232 5.09 -12.65 -25.05
CA PHE A 232 6.55 -12.80 -24.97
C PHE A 232 7.08 -12.52 -23.56
N GLY A 233 6.57 -11.46 -22.90
CA GLY A 233 6.91 -11.13 -21.53
C GLY A 233 6.48 -12.20 -20.52
N ALA A 234 5.38 -12.93 -20.78
CA ALA A 234 4.90 -14.03 -19.95
C ALA A 234 5.62 -15.36 -20.26
N TRP A 235 5.99 -15.59 -21.52
CA TRP A 235 6.62 -16.82 -21.99
C TRP A 235 7.95 -17.11 -21.29
N PHE A 236 8.83 -16.11 -21.19
CA PHE A 236 10.16 -16.27 -20.62
C PHE A 236 10.15 -16.70 -19.15
N PRO A 237 9.50 -15.97 -18.21
CA PRO A 237 9.46 -16.37 -16.81
C PRO A 237 8.76 -17.72 -16.61
N MET A 238 7.71 -18.00 -17.40
CA MET A 238 7.02 -19.27 -17.30
C MET A 238 7.89 -20.44 -17.74
N ALA A 239 8.63 -20.29 -18.85
CA ALA A 239 9.56 -21.32 -19.32
C ALA A 239 10.70 -21.59 -18.36
N THR A 240 11.24 -20.54 -17.72
CA THR A 240 12.33 -20.67 -16.74
C THR A 240 11.87 -21.25 -15.42
N MET A 241 10.63 -20.98 -14.98
CA MET A 241 10.08 -21.49 -13.71
C MET A 241 9.56 -22.92 -13.82
N THR A 242 9.22 -23.37 -15.03
CA THR A 242 8.70 -24.73 -15.26
C THR A 242 9.80 -25.74 -15.60
N ARG A 243 10.98 -25.28 -15.99
CA ARG A 243 12.17 -26.10 -16.25
C ARG A 243 12.69 -26.77 -14.97
#